data_eab77ebb01c30546af15f93744ba7b1e
#
_entry.id   eab77ebb01c30546af15f93744ba7b1e
#
_cell.length_a   1.000
_cell.length_b   1.000
_cell.length_c   1.000
_cell.angle_alpha   90.00
_cell.angle_beta   90.00
_cell.angle_gamma   90.00
#
_symmetry.space_group_name_H-M   'P 1'
#
loop_
_entity.id
_entity.type
_entity.pdbx_description
1 polymer ?
#
loop_
_entity_poly.entity_id
_entity_poly.type
_entity_poly.pdbx_seq_one_letter_code
_entity_poly.pdbx_strand_id
1 'polypeptide(L)'
;MTDQNKRFVEEYANPHSWLLTAENLHEQATALYRTRRQSSILTKVDANRRVIGETRGVDKPVFLLCGFALENAIKAFLVYEHPEWVSNGQLSGKLKSHRLTKLHERSNLIPYKRKYLWVLQAFESGLDSWFRYPCGLNVAETKQGEALRDRYWEGYERVMHSYGKRLTELLNKYWNGPHGFGGRWEFRGGETLGYKNIKVLRKPYR
;
A
#
# COMPACT_ATOMS: atom_id res chain seq x y z
N MET A 1 -1.20 -7.94 32.50
CA MET A 1 -0.81 -6.83 31.60
C MET A 1 0.26 -7.24 30.57
N THR A 2 1.33 -7.91 30.96
CA THR A 2 2.45 -8.29 30.06
C THR A 2 2.02 -9.25 28.95
N ASP A 3 1.12 -10.17 29.25
CA ASP A 3 0.65 -11.19 28.29
C ASP A 3 -0.25 -10.59 27.20
N GLN A 4 -1.14 -9.66 27.53
CA GLN A 4 -1.98 -8.94 26.55
C GLN A 4 -1.17 -8.05 25.62
N ASN A 5 -0.13 -7.38 26.15
CA ASN A 5 0.75 -6.56 25.33
C ASN A 5 1.57 -7.40 24.35
N LYS A 6 2.07 -8.56 24.82
CA LYS A 6 2.75 -9.53 23.95
C LYS A 6 1.82 -10.04 22.85
N ARG A 7 0.61 -10.45 23.21
CA ARG A 7 -0.41 -10.91 22.26
C ARG A 7 -0.78 -9.85 21.23
N PHE A 8 -0.90 -8.58 21.65
CA PHE A 8 -1.14 -7.47 20.73
C PHE A 8 -0.08 -7.37 19.64
N VAL A 9 1.20 -7.52 20.00
CA VAL A 9 2.29 -7.49 19.01
C VAL A 9 2.30 -8.76 18.17
N GLU A 10 2.16 -9.92 18.81
CA GLU A 10 2.24 -11.23 18.16
C GLU A 10 1.15 -11.43 17.11
N GLU A 11 -0.09 -11.05 17.42
CA GLU A 11 -1.23 -11.29 16.53
C GLU A 11 -1.50 -10.14 15.55
N TYR A 12 -1.29 -8.87 15.98
CA TYR A 12 -1.81 -7.73 15.23
C TYR A 12 -0.81 -6.68 14.80
N ALA A 13 0.18 -6.36 15.65
CA ALA A 13 0.99 -5.17 15.44
C ALA A 13 2.43 -5.45 14.98
N ASN A 14 2.77 -6.69 14.62
CA ASN A 14 4.09 -7.05 14.08
C ASN A 14 4.23 -6.63 12.59
N PRO A 15 5.47 -6.55 12.06
CA PRO A 15 5.69 -6.11 10.69
C PRO A 15 4.98 -6.95 9.63
N HIS A 16 4.82 -8.26 9.88
CA HIS A 16 4.14 -9.18 8.97
C HIS A 16 2.64 -8.90 8.87
N SER A 17 1.98 -8.57 9.99
CA SER A 17 0.54 -8.22 9.99
C SER A 17 0.28 -6.95 9.17
N TRP A 18 1.17 -5.97 9.23
CA TRP A 18 1.10 -4.79 8.37
C TRP A 18 1.32 -5.13 6.90
N LEU A 19 2.29 -6.02 6.60
CA LEU A 19 2.51 -6.50 5.24
C LEU A 19 1.31 -7.28 4.70
N LEU A 20 0.70 -8.17 5.48
CA LEU A 20 -0.51 -8.90 5.06
C LEU A 20 -1.67 -7.96 4.76
N THR A 21 -1.85 -6.91 5.55
CA THR A 21 -2.86 -5.89 5.27
C THR A 21 -2.56 -5.17 3.95
N ALA A 22 -1.29 -4.82 3.71
CA ALA A 22 -0.88 -4.20 2.46
C ALA A 22 -1.11 -5.13 1.26
N GLU A 23 -0.79 -6.43 1.39
CA GLU A 23 -0.98 -7.45 0.37
C GLU A 23 -2.45 -7.62 0.00
N ASN A 24 -3.33 -7.79 1.00
CA ASN A 24 -4.76 -7.92 0.77
C ASN A 24 -5.34 -6.72 0.02
N LEU A 25 -4.94 -5.50 0.38
CA LEU A 25 -5.36 -4.28 -0.30
C LEU A 25 -4.80 -4.19 -1.73
N HIS A 26 -3.53 -4.60 -1.92
CA HIS A 26 -2.88 -4.65 -3.23
C HIS A 26 -3.55 -5.64 -4.18
N GLU A 27 -3.85 -6.84 -3.70
CA GLU A 27 -4.56 -7.87 -4.49
C GLU A 27 -5.94 -7.39 -4.92
N GLN A 28 -6.72 -6.79 -4.02
CA GLN A 28 -8.03 -6.23 -4.34
C GLN A 28 -7.93 -5.08 -5.34
N ALA A 29 -6.99 -4.16 -5.16
CA ALA A 29 -6.74 -3.09 -6.11
C ALA A 29 -6.37 -3.62 -7.50
N THR A 30 -5.51 -4.63 -7.55
CA THR A 30 -5.08 -5.28 -8.80
C THR A 30 -6.22 -6.00 -9.51
N ALA A 31 -7.05 -6.74 -8.76
CA ALA A 31 -8.22 -7.40 -9.30
C ALA A 31 -9.22 -6.39 -9.91
N LEU A 32 -9.54 -5.33 -9.18
CA LEU A 32 -10.41 -4.27 -9.67
C LEU A 32 -9.81 -3.55 -10.88
N TYR A 33 -8.52 -3.26 -10.87
CA TYR A 33 -7.85 -2.61 -12.00
C TYR A 33 -7.91 -3.46 -13.28
N ARG A 34 -7.70 -4.77 -13.16
CA ARG A 34 -7.78 -5.72 -14.29
C ARG A 34 -9.19 -5.84 -14.87
N THR A 35 -10.21 -5.77 -14.02
CA THR A 35 -11.62 -5.86 -14.43
C THR A 35 -12.25 -4.51 -14.79
N ARG A 36 -11.53 -3.40 -14.64
CA ARG A 36 -12.07 -2.03 -14.84
C ARG A 36 -12.72 -1.78 -16.20
N ARG A 37 -12.29 -2.50 -17.26
CA ARG A 37 -12.88 -2.39 -18.60
C ARG A 37 -14.30 -2.95 -18.67
N GLN A 38 -14.69 -3.81 -17.72
CA GLN A 38 -16.02 -4.41 -17.62
C GLN A 38 -16.97 -3.55 -16.76
N SER A 39 -16.48 -2.47 -16.14
CA SER A 39 -17.30 -1.60 -15.33
C SER A 39 -18.20 -0.71 -16.17
N SER A 40 -19.31 -0.28 -15.56
CA SER A 40 -20.22 0.69 -16.16
C SER A 40 -19.49 1.97 -16.54
N ILE A 41 -19.72 2.43 -17.75
CA ILE A 41 -19.25 3.73 -18.24
C ILE A 41 -20.41 4.70 -18.12
N LEU A 42 -20.21 5.80 -17.38
CA LEU A 42 -21.13 6.91 -17.37
C LEU A 42 -20.72 7.88 -18.46
N THR A 43 -21.56 7.97 -19.48
CA THR A 43 -21.32 8.85 -20.63
C THR A 43 -22.09 10.17 -20.43
N LYS A 44 -21.37 11.27 -20.43
CA LYS A 44 -21.96 12.61 -20.43
C LYS A 44 -22.19 13.04 -21.89
N VAL A 45 -23.40 13.49 -22.18
CA VAL A 45 -23.79 13.98 -23.52
C VAL A 45 -24.22 15.44 -23.46
N ASP A 46 -23.99 16.18 -24.54
CA ASP A 46 -24.52 17.54 -24.72
C ASP A 46 -25.99 17.53 -25.15
N ALA A 47 -26.54 18.72 -25.36
CA ALA A 47 -27.95 18.90 -25.84
C ALA A 47 -28.22 18.22 -27.19
N ASN A 48 -27.17 17.99 -28.00
CA ASN A 48 -27.24 17.34 -29.31
C ASN A 48 -26.92 15.84 -29.22
N ARG A 49 -26.89 15.23 -28.03
CA ARG A 49 -26.54 13.84 -27.74
C ARG A 49 -25.12 13.45 -28.16
N ARG A 50 -24.20 14.40 -28.31
CA ARG A 50 -22.79 14.13 -28.55
C ARG A 50 -22.09 13.81 -27.23
N VAL A 51 -21.26 12.76 -27.23
CA VAL A 51 -20.45 12.41 -26.06
C VAL A 51 -19.43 13.50 -25.79
N ILE A 52 -19.49 14.09 -24.59
CA ILE A 52 -18.58 15.14 -24.12
C ILE A 52 -17.72 14.68 -22.94
N GLY A 53 -17.93 13.45 -22.46
CA GLY A 53 -17.10 12.86 -21.40
C GLY A 53 -17.55 11.45 -21.05
N GLU A 54 -16.60 10.68 -20.54
CA GLU A 54 -16.84 9.32 -20.03
C GLU A 54 -16.16 9.16 -18.67
N THR A 55 -16.82 8.48 -17.74
CA THR A 55 -16.30 8.18 -16.41
C THR A 55 -16.52 6.71 -16.09
N ARG A 56 -15.49 6.03 -15.61
CA ARG A 56 -15.57 4.63 -15.16
C ARG A 56 -15.71 4.57 -13.64
N GLY A 57 -16.67 3.79 -13.15
CA GLY A 57 -17.04 3.76 -11.74
C GLY A 57 -16.00 3.15 -10.80
N VAL A 58 -15.04 2.36 -11.30
CA VAL A 58 -14.07 1.62 -10.47
C VAL A 58 -12.70 2.30 -10.31
N ASP A 59 -12.39 3.37 -11.05
CA ASP A 59 -11.06 3.99 -10.99
C ASP A 59 -10.72 4.52 -9.59
N LYS A 60 -11.67 5.22 -8.94
CA LYS A 60 -11.45 5.78 -7.59
C LYS A 60 -11.26 4.72 -6.51
N PRO A 61 -12.11 3.70 -6.38
CA PRO A 61 -11.87 2.59 -5.46
C PRO A 61 -10.51 1.92 -5.66
N VAL A 62 -10.06 1.73 -6.90
CA VAL A 62 -8.72 1.18 -7.18
C VAL A 62 -7.64 2.03 -6.53
N PHE A 63 -7.62 3.34 -6.82
CA PHE A 63 -6.58 4.23 -6.29
C PHE A 63 -6.67 4.43 -4.78
N LEU A 64 -7.86 4.39 -4.20
CA LEU A 64 -8.04 4.43 -2.75
C LEU A 64 -7.40 3.20 -2.08
N LEU A 65 -7.66 2.00 -2.60
CA LEU A 65 -7.05 0.77 -2.12
C LEU A 65 -5.53 0.78 -2.29
N CYS A 66 -5.03 1.27 -3.43
CA CYS A 66 -3.59 1.46 -3.67
C CYS A 66 -2.95 2.37 -2.63
N GLY A 67 -3.59 3.49 -2.30
CA GLY A 67 -3.10 4.42 -1.28
C GLY A 67 -3.00 3.78 0.09
N PHE A 68 -4.01 3.02 0.51
CA PHE A 68 -3.96 2.28 1.77
C PHE A 68 -2.97 1.11 1.75
N ALA A 69 -2.78 0.44 0.60
CA ALA A 69 -1.75 -0.58 0.45
C ALA A 69 -0.34 0.00 0.64
N LEU A 70 -0.05 1.16 0.00
CA LEU A 70 1.21 1.90 0.20
C LEU A 70 1.43 2.28 1.66
N GLU A 71 0.41 2.82 2.33
CA GLU A 71 0.48 3.21 3.73
C GLU A 71 0.86 2.02 4.62
N ASN A 72 0.16 0.89 4.46
CA ASN A 72 0.42 -0.30 5.29
C ASN A 72 1.79 -0.92 4.97
N ALA A 73 2.23 -0.93 3.72
CA ALA A 73 3.56 -1.39 3.36
C ALA A 73 4.67 -0.52 3.98
N ILE A 74 4.51 0.81 4.00
CA ILE A 74 5.42 1.73 4.67
C ILE A 74 5.43 1.47 6.19
N LYS A 75 4.26 1.25 6.80
CA LYS A 75 4.15 0.93 8.22
C LYS A 75 4.79 -0.41 8.58
N ALA A 76 4.78 -1.40 7.67
CA ALA A 76 5.54 -2.64 7.86
C ALA A 76 7.04 -2.38 8.02
N PHE A 77 7.64 -1.50 7.20
CA PHE A 77 9.04 -1.07 7.35
C PHE A 77 9.28 -0.36 8.68
N LEU A 78 8.38 0.57 9.04
CA LEU A 78 8.52 1.37 10.26
C LEU A 78 8.45 0.50 11.52
N VAL A 79 7.53 -0.46 11.58
CA VAL A 79 7.41 -1.39 12.72
C VAL A 79 8.60 -2.35 12.77
N TYR A 80 9.13 -2.77 11.61
CA TYR A 80 10.34 -3.57 11.56
C TYR A 80 11.55 -2.81 12.13
N GLU A 81 11.72 -1.55 11.77
CA GLU A 81 12.83 -0.69 12.17
C GLU A 81 12.70 -0.16 13.60
N HIS A 82 11.45 0.04 14.07
CA HIS A 82 11.09 0.65 15.35
C HIS A 82 10.11 -0.21 16.15
N PRO A 83 10.55 -1.37 16.68
CA PRO A 83 9.66 -2.26 17.43
C PRO A 83 8.99 -1.59 18.63
N GLU A 84 9.64 -0.60 19.23
CA GLU A 84 9.12 0.16 20.36
C GLU A 84 7.85 0.96 20.03
N TRP A 85 7.54 1.20 18.75
CA TRP A 85 6.33 1.93 18.34
C TRP A 85 5.04 1.14 18.45
N VAL A 86 5.14 -0.15 18.73
CA VAL A 86 4.01 -1.06 18.94
C VAL A 86 4.01 -1.67 20.35
N SER A 87 4.74 -1.07 21.25
CA SER A 87 4.82 -1.51 22.64
C SER A 87 3.58 -1.08 23.47
N ASN A 88 3.43 -1.65 24.67
CA ASN A 88 2.40 -1.29 25.66
C ASN A 88 0.96 -1.43 25.17
N GLY A 89 0.68 -2.36 24.27
CA GLY A 89 -0.67 -2.65 23.77
C GLY A 89 -1.30 -1.54 22.93
N GLN A 90 -0.50 -0.63 22.40
CA GLN A 90 -0.97 0.48 21.57
C GLN A 90 0.01 0.86 20.46
N LEU A 91 -0.51 1.50 19.43
CA LEU A 91 0.30 2.07 18.36
C LEU A 91 0.81 3.46 18.77
N SER A 92 2.10 3.70 18.53
CA SER A 92 2.68 5.04 18.67
C SER A 92 1.94 6.05 17.79
N GLY A 93 1.83 7.30 18.26
CA GLY A 93 1.34 8.42 17.46
C GLY A 93 2.09 8.62 16.14
N LYS A 94 3.35 8.16 16.07
CA LYS A 94 4.16 8.19 14.86
C LYS A 94 3.60 7.30 13.74
N LEU A 95 2.88 6.21 14.07
CA LEU A 95 2.21 5.31 13.13
C LEU A 95 0.77 5.75 12.77
N LYS A 96 0.16 6.66 13.55
CA LYS A 96 -1.22 7.11 13.32
C LYS A 96 -1.37 8.11 12.17
N SER A 97 -0.27 8.56 11.57
CA SER A 97 -0.31 9.44 10.39
C SER A 97 -0.76 8.68 9.15
N HIS A 98 -1.50 9.37 8.28
CA HIS A 98 -1.86 8.91 6.92
C HIS A 98 -1.02 9.62 5.84
N ARG A 99 -0.08 10.48 6.23
CA ARG A 99 0.80 11.19 5.30
C ARG A 99 1.93 10.27 4.83
N LEU A 100 1.77 9.75 3.60
CA LEU A 100 2.69 8.76 3.02
C LEU A 100 4.12 9.28 2.95
N THR A 101 4.30 10.53 2.57
CA THR A 101 5.63 11.17 2.47
C THR A 101 6.34 11.25 3.82
N LYS A 102 5.60 11.68 4.87
CA LYS A 102 6.14 11.75 6.23
C LYS A 102 6.47 10.37 6.82
N LEU A 103 5.61 9.38 6.57
CA LEU A 103 5.88 8.00 7.00
C LEU A 103 7.11 7.45 6.31
N HIS A 104 7.21 7.64 5.01
CA HIS A 104 8.31 7.18 4.17
C HIS A 104 9.67 7.81 4.58
N GLU A 105 9.70 9.07 4.91
CA GLU A 105 10.91 9.76 5.38
C GLU A 105 11.49 9.16 6.67
N ARG A 106 10.62 8.64 7.54
CA ARG A 106 11.00 8.10 8.85
C ARG A 106 11.71 6.76 8.80
N SER A 107 11.58 5.98 7.74
CA SER A 107 12.26 4.69 7.61
C SER A 107 13.55 4.81 6.81
N ASN A 108 14.63 4.19 7.29
CA ASN A 108 15.90 4.06 6.54
C ASN A 108 15.94 2.79 5.69
N LEU A 109 15.00 1.87 5.88
CA LEU A 109 14.99 0.56 5.22
C LEU A 109 14.28 0.57 3.87
N ILE A 110 13.47 1.60 3.58
CA ILE A 110 12.71 1.75 2.34
C ILE A 110 13.67 1.98 1.16
N PRO A 111 13.57 1.16 0.09
CA PRO A 111 14.44 1.30 -1.07
C PRO A 111 14.01 2.47 -1.98
N TYR A 112 14.97 3.01 -2.73
CA TYR A 112 14.74 3.99 -3.81
C TYR A 112 13.93 5.24 -3.41
N LYS A 113 14.14 5.77 -2.21
CA LYS A 113 13.35 6.86 -1.63
C LYS A 113 13.10 8.04 -2.58
N ARG A 114 14.16 8.58 -3.20
CA ARG A 114 14.04 9.74 -4.09
C ARG A 114 13.29 9.40 -5.39
N LYS A 115 13.53 8.20 -5.93
CA LYS A 115 12.95 7.76 -7.21
C LYS A 115 11.43 7.70 -7.17
N TYR A 116 10.86 7.29 -6.05
CA TYR A 116 9.41 7.04 -5.92
C TYR A 116 8.66 8.10 -5.13
N LEU A 117 9.34 9.17 -4.71
CA LEU A 117 8.71 10.24 -3.92
C LEU A 117 7.48 10.84 -4.63
N TRP A 118 7.56 11.04 -5.93
CA TRP A 118 6.46 11.58 -6.74
C TRP A 118 5.20 10.71 -6.70
N VAL A 119 5.36 9.37 -6.64
CA VAL A 119 4.23 8.45 -6.52
C VAL A 119 3.56 8.66 -5.17
N LEU A 120 4.33 8.69 -4.09
CA LEU A 120 3.79 8.88 -2.75
C LEU A 120 3.09 10.24 -2.60
N GLN A 121 3.66 11.30 -3.16
CA GLN A 121 3.04 12.63 -3.19
C GLN A 121 1.69 12.61 -3.93
N ALA A 122 1.64 11.94 -5.09
CA ALA A 122 0.42 11.81 -5.86
C ALA A 122 -0.67 11.03 -5.10
N PHE A 123 -0.31 9.91 -4.47
CA PHE A 123 -1.24 9.11 -3.68
C PHE A 123 -1.66 9.81 -2.39
N GLU A 124 -0.77 10.52 -1.71
CA GLU A 124 -1.10 11.35 -0.54
C GLU A 124 -2.13 12.42 -0.90
N SER A 125 -1.90 13.19 -1.96
CA SER A 125 -2.86 14.17 -2.46
C SER A 125 -4.19 13.54 -2.85
N GLY A 126 -4.16 12.38 -3.50
CA GLY A 126 -5.36 11.64 -3.89
C GLY A 126 -6.17 11.15 -2.70
N LEU A 127 -5.53 10.62 -1.67
CA LEU A 127 -6.19 10.18 -0.44
C LEU A 127 -6.88 11.32 0.30
N ASP A 128 -6.32 12.52 0.24
CA ASP A 128 -6.89 13.71 0.86
C ASP A 128 -8.00 14.35 0.02
N SER A 129 -8.14 14.00 -1.28
CA SER A 129 -9.06 14.66 -2.19
C SER A 129 -9.78 13.71 -3.16
N TRP A 130 -9.34 13.62 -4.40
CA TRP A 130 -10.09 13.06 -5.53
C TRP A 130 -10.25 11.53 -5.55
N PHE A 131 -9.56 10.77 -4.70
CA PHE A 131 -9.88 9.36 -4.50
C PHE A 131 -11.18 9.18 -3.70
N ARG A 132 -11.50 10.12 -2.80
CA ARG A 132 -12.69 10.08 -1.93
C ARG A 132 -13.86 10.83 -2.50
N TYR A 133 -13.61 11.93 -3.23
CA TYR A 133 -14.61 12.87 -3.71
C TYR A 133 -14.77 12.80 -5.23
N PRO A 134 -15.88 13.29 -5.80
CA PRO A 134 -16.08 13.35 -7.26
C PRO A 134 -15.00 14.13 -8.00
N CYS A 135 -14.36 15.09 -7.34
CA CYS A 135 -13.34 15.98 -7.89
C CYS A 135 -12.19 16.18 -6.90
N GLY A 136 -11.11 16.83 -7.34
CA GLY A 136 -10.08 17.39 -6.46
C GLY A 136 -10.61 18.60 -5.67
N LEU A 137 -9.78 19.13 -4.77
CA LEU A 137 -10.13 20.30 -3.96
C LEU A 137 -10.25 21.58 -4.82
N ASN A 138 -9.70 21.56 -6.03
CA ASN A 138 -9.78 22.63 -7.00
C ASN A 138 -9.70 22.10 -8.44
N VAL A 139 -9.92 22.99 -9.43
CA VAL A 139 -9.91 22.64 -10.87
C VAL A 139 -8.58 22.10 -11.34
N ALA A 140 -7.45 22.62 -10.84
CA ALA A 140 -6.12 22.21 -11.26
C ALA A 140 -5.83 20.76 -10.81
N GLU A 141 -6.12 20.43 -9.54
CA GLU A 141 -6.00 19.07 -9.01
C GLU A 141 -6.90 18.06 -9.71
N THR A 142 -8.14 18.46 -10.04
CA THR A 142 -9.08 17.61 -10.77
C THR A 142 -8.53 17.23 -12.14
N LYS A 143 -8.07 18.21 -12.90
CA LYS A 143 -7.47 17.99 -14.24
C LYS A 143 -6.18 17.15 -14.18
N GLN A 144 -5.34 17.39 -13.19
CA GLN A 144 -4.11 16.61 -12.99
C GLN A 144 -4.42 15.15 -12.66
N GLY A 145 -5.39 14.90 -11.79
CA GLY A 145 -5.82 13.54 -11.44
C GLY A 145 -6.33 12.75 -12.63
N GLU A 146 -7.07 13.38 -13.55
CA GLU A 146 -7.59 12.74 -14.75
C GLU A 146 -6.49 12.40 -15.78
N ALA A 147 -5.53 13.29 -15.98
CA ALA A 147 -4.50 13.17 -17.01
C ALA A 147 -3.43 12.10 -16.70
N LEU A 148 -3.27 11.69 -15.45
CA LEU A 148 -2.12 10.89 -15.01
C LEU A 148 -2.47 9.48 -14.51
N ARG A 149 -3.70 8.99 -14.71
CA ARG A 149 -4.20 7.72 -14.15
C ARG A 149 -3.30 6.52 -14.46
N ASP A 150 -2.97 6.29 -15.71
CA ASP A 150 -2.15 5.13 -16.10
C ASP A 150 -0.71 5.25 -15.55
N ARG A 151 -0.15 6.46 -15.56
CA ARG A 151 1.16 6.73 -14.96
C ARG A 151 1.18 6.47 -13.45
N TYR A 152 0.10 6.79 -12.74
CA TYR A 152 -0.01 6.51 -11.30
C TYR A 152 -0.06 5.02 -11.03
N TRP A 153 -0.80 4.26 -11.83
CA TRP A 153 -0.85 2.82 -11.72
C TRP A 153 0.52 2.18 -11.93
N GLU A 154 1.20 2.50 -13.03
CA GLU A 154 2.57 2.00 -13.28
C GLU A 154 3.56 2.38 -12.19
N GLY A 155 3.47 3.61 -11.69
CA GLY A 155 4.28 4.07 -10.58
C GLY A 155 4.03 3.28 -9.32
N TYR A 156 2.77 3.05 -8.99
CA TYR A 156 2.34 2.23 -7.87
C TYR A 156 2.87 0.80 -7.95
N GLU A 157 2.68 0.10 -9.07
CA GLU A 157 3.18 -1.26 -9.26
C GLU A 157 4.70 -1.36 -9.03
N ARG A 158 5.46 -0.40 -9.57
CA ARG A 158 6.93 -0.37 -9.39
C ARG A 158 7.34 -0.14 -7.94
N VAL A 159 6.62 0.72 -7.22
CA VAL A 159 6.85 0.94 -5.79
C VAL A 159 6.54 -0.33 -5.00
N MET A 160 5.34 -0.90 -5.20
CA MET A 160 4.90 -2.10 -4.47
C MET A 160 5.83 -3.28 -4.72
N HIS A 161 6.23 -3.53 -5.97
CA HIS A 161 7.22 -4.56 -6.31
C HIS A 161 8.55 -4.35 -5.55
N SER A 162 9.04 -3.11 -5.49
CA SER A 162 10.29 -2.80 -4.78
C SER A 162 10.14 -2.99 -3.27
N TYR A 163 8.99 -2.64 -2.72
CA TYR A 163 8.67 -2.82 -1.32
C TYR A 163 8.50 -4.30 -0.97
N GLY A 164 7.78 -5.06 -1.79
CA GLY A 164 7.59 -6.49 -1.63
C GLY A 164 8.92 -7.24 -1.59
N LYS A 165 9.82 -6.96 -2.54
CA LYS A 165 11.16 -7.51 -2.56
C LYS A 165 11.90 -7.23 -1.24
N ARG A 166 11.94 -5.96 -0.82
CA ARG A 166 12.70 -5.56 0.36
C ARG A 166 12.08 -6.09 1.66
N LEU A 167 10.77 -6.07 1.81
CA LEU A 167 10.07 -6.63 2.97
C LEU A 167 10.28 -8.13 3.08
N THR A 168 10.22 -8.87 1.98
CA THR A 168 10.55 -10.31 1.95
C THR A 168 11.97 -10.57 2.45
N GLU A 169 12.97 -9.79 2.01
CA GLU A 169 14.35 -9.91 2.47
C GLU A 169 14.51 -9.62 3.98
N LEU A 170 13.78 -8.63 4.50
CA LEU A 170 13.82 -8.24 5.90
C LEU A 170 13.13 -9.28 6.79
N LEU A 171 11.90 -9.68 6.45
CA LEU A 171 11.08 -10.58 7.26
C LEU A 171 11.59 -12.03 7.27
N ASN A 172 12.41 -12.43 6.30
CA ASN A 172 13.15 -13.70 6.35
C ASN A 172 14.27 -13.71 7.41
N LYS A 173 14.63 -12.55 7.96
CA LYS A 173 15.55 -12.44 9.11
C LYS A 173 14.76 -12.44 10.40
N TYR A 174 15.41 -12.84 11.49
CA TYR A 174 14.78 -12.78 12.80
C TYR A 174 14.51 -11.32 13.22
N TRP A 175 13.28 -11.02 13.55
CA TRP A 175 12.86 -9.74 14.09
C TRP A 175 12.66 -9.85 15.60
N ASN A 176 13.24 -8.93 16.36
CA ASN A 176 13.09 -8.82 17.81
C ASN A 176 12.05 -7.75 18.11
N GLY A 177 10.86 -8.17 18.46
CA GLY A 177 9.77 -7.28 18.89
C GLY A 177 9.77 -7.04 20.39
N PRO A 178 8.90 -6.13 20.87
CA PRO A 178 8.73 -5.85 22.29
C PRO A 178 8.07 -7.03 23.03
N HIS A 179 8.13 -6.98 24.38
CA HIS A 179 7.50 -7.95 25.29
C HIS A 179 7.95 -9.41 25.08
N GLY A 180 9.19 -9.63 24.62
CA GLY A 180 9.74 -10.95 24.41
C GLY A 180 9.15 -11.70 23.21
N PHE A 181 8.34 -11.04 22.36
CA PHE A 181 7.96 -11.61 21.09
C PHE A 181 9.05 -11.34 20.04
N GLY A 182 9.38 -12.39 19.28
CA GLY A 182 10.26 -12.29 18.13
C GLY A 182 9.99 -13.43 17.16
N GLY A 183 10.37 -13.24 15.91
CA GLY A 183 10.11 -14.24 14.88
C GLY A 183 10.71 -13.88 13.53
N ARG A 184 10.64 -14.84 12.65
CA ARG A 184 10.88 -14.65 11.21
C ARG A 184 9.72 -15.25 10.43
N TRP A 185 9.50 -14.75 9.24
CA TRP A 185 8.41 -15.21 8.38
C TRP A 185 8.95 -15.81 7.10
N GLU A 186 8.45 -16.99 6.73
CA GLU A 186 8.79 -17.68 5.49
C GLU A 186 7.65 -17.48 4.49
N PHE A 187 7.97 -16.89 3.35
CA PHE A 187 6.99 -16.67 2.27
C PHE A 187 6.89 -17.92 1.42
N ARG A 188 5.75 -18.61 1.48
CA ARG A 188 5.47 -19.83 0.70
C ARG A 188 4.70 -19.57 -0.59
N GLY A 189 4.12 -18.38 -0.74
CA GLY A 189 3.46 -17.94 -1.97
C GLY A 189 4.43 -17.46 -3.03
N GLY A 190 4.00 -17.47 -4.28
CA GLY A 190 4.84 -17.07 -5.42
C GLY A 190 5.08 -15.56 -5.54
N GLU A 191 4.28 -14.73 -4.88
CA GLU A 191 4.28 -13.27 -5.09
C GLU A 191 4.02 -12.54 -3.77
N THR A 192 4.65 -11.38 -3.59
CA THR A 192 4.43 -10.48 -2.45
C THR A 192 4.47 -9.05 -2.97
N LEU A 193 3.35 -8.32 -2.88
CA LEU A 193 3.19 -6.95 -3.40
C LEU A 193 3.65 -6.83 -4.88
N GLY A 194 3.33 -7.84 -5.70
CA GLY A 194 3.77 -7.92 -7.09
C GLY A 194 5.23 -8.39 -7.29
N TYR A 195 5.97 -8.67 -6.23
CA TYR A 195 7.31 -9.27 -6.31
C TYR A 195 7.25 -10.80 -6.32
N LYS A 196 7.70 -11.42 -7.40
CA LYS A 196 7.77 -12.89 -7.52
C LYS A 196 9.01 -13.43 -6.83
N ASN A 197 8.82 -14.25 -5.80
CA ASN A 197 9.91 -14.89 -5.09
C ASN A 197 10.28 -16.23 -5.77
N ILE A 198 11.11 -16.17 -6.81
CA ILE A 198 11.51 -17.33 -7.62
C ILE A 198 12.23 -18.41 -6.80
N LYS A 199 12.81 -18.08 -5.65
CA LYS A 199 13.53 -19.05 -4.81
C LYS A 199 12.61 -20.07 -4.12
N VAL A 200 11.35 -19.73 -3.87
CA VAL A 200 10.38 -20.62 -3.19
C VAL A 200 9.83 -21.69 -4.13
N LEU A 201 9.81 -21.44 -5.43
CA LEU A 201 9.29 -22.39 -6.45
C LEU A 201 10.23 -23.57 -6.76
N ARG A 202 11.44 -23.61 -6.20
CA ARG A 202 12.45 -24.64 -6.52
C ARG A 202 12.58 -25.79 -5.52
N LYS A 203 11.73 -25.90 -4.50
CA LYS A 203 11.70 -27.09 -3.65
C LYS A 203 10.51 -27.96 -4.03
N PRO A 204 10.70 -29.08 -4.76
CA PRO A 204 9.66 -30.08 -4.91
C PRO A 204 9.36 -30.65 -3.53
N TYR A 205 8.10 -30.79 -3.21
CA TYR A 205 7.67 -31.61 -2.07
C TYR A 205 8.22 -33.04 -2.29
N ARG A 206 9.02 -33.50 -1.33
CA ARG A 206 9.33 -34.92 -1.16
C ARG A 206 8.42 -35.47 -0.07
#